data_bb6a37e936865cf014d7b7f47fddf071
#
_entry.id   bb6a37e936865cf014d7b7f47fddf071
#
_cell.length_a   1.000
_cell.length_b   1.000
_cell.length_c   1.000
_cell.angle_alpha   90.00
_cell.angle_beta   90.00
_cell.angle_gamma   90.00
#
_symmetry.space_group_name_H-M   'P 1'
#
loop_
_entity.id
_entity.type
_entity.pdbx_description
1 polymer ?
#
loop_
_entity_poly.entity_id
_entity_poly.type
_entity_poly.pdbx_seq_one_letter_code
_entity_poly.pdbx_strand_id
1 'polypeptide(L)'
;MRFPLSLVCALFALCAVLNLSAQTPAEDAERYGPYPANYKEIISKWLSTQLIDPDSARIEWTEEPKAADLGKDGQHLYGYLIHFKIDARNRFNAYTGKQTHSALIRKGEVIKGFGFGY
;
A
#
# COMPACT_ATOMS: atom_id res chain seq x y z
N MET A 1 -61.19 5.80 5.89
CA MET A 1 -59.96 5.69 6.55
C MET A 1 -58.86 5.21 5.60
N ARG A 2 -57.84 5.95 5.46
CA ARG A 2 -56.84 5.65 4.47
C ARG A 2 -55.47 5.85 5.03
N PHE A 3 -54.63 4.86 4.83
CA PHE A 3 -53.26 4.94 5.28
C PHE A 3 -52.38 5.41 4.13
N PRO A 4 -51.49 6.33 4.38
CA PRO A 4 -50.59 6.79 3.31
C PRO A 4 -49.64 5.69 2.94
N LEU A 5 -49.81 5.17 1.75
CA LEU A 5 -48.87 4.25 1.13
C LEU A 5 -47.49 4.88 0.97
N SER A 6 -47.41 6.20 1.03
CA SER A 6 -46.19 6.94 0.91
C SER A 6 -45.19 6.67 2.03
N LEU A 7 -45.65 6.29 3.22
CA LEU A 7 -44.78 5.95 4.32
C LEU A 7 -43.97 4.67 4.09
N VAL A 8 -44.54 3.73 3.38
CA VAL A 8 -43.87 2.46 3.05
C VAL A 8 -42.77 2.65 2.02
N CYS A 9 -43.04 3.52 1.04
CA CYS A 9 -42.02 3.82 0.02
C CYS A 9 -40.80 4.53 0.53
N ALA A 10 -40.98 5.36 1.57
CA ALA A 10 -39.84 6.10 2.16
C ALA A 10 -38.85 5.17 2.86
N LEU A 11 -39.33 4.12 3.50
CA LEU A 11 -38.51 3.13 4.16
C LEU A 11 -37.68 2.30 3.17
N PHE A 12 -38.23 1.99 2.00
CA PHE A 12 -37.49 1.27 0.97
C PHE A 12 -36.35 2.08 0.35
N ALA A 13 -36.55 3.37 0.18
CA ALA A 13 -35.52 4.24 -0.36
C ALA A 13 -34.31 4.36 0.58
N LEU A 14 -34.52 4.35 1.88
CA LEU A 14 -33.44 4.44 2.85
C LEU A 14 -32.57 3.17 2.86
N CYS A 15 -33.17 2.00 2.70
CA CYS A 15 -32.44 0.75 2.65
C CYS A 15 -31.54 0.64 1.39
N ALA A 16 -31.97 1.18 0.29
CA ALA A 16 -31.22 1.15 -0.96
C ALA A 16 -29.92 1.97 -0.88
N VAL A 17 -29.93 3.07 -0.14
CA VAL A 17 -28.74 3.93 0.03
C VAL A 17 -27.66 3.24 0.85
N LEU A 18 -28.05 2.43 1.84
CA LEU A 18 -27.09 1.73 2.69
C LEU A 18 -26.34 0.61 1.97
N ASN A 19 -26.87 0.10 0.87
CA ASN A 19 -26.24 -0.97 0.10
C ASN A 19 -25.17 -0.48 -0.89
N LEU A 20 -25.00 0.82 -1.00
CA LEU A 20 -23.96 1.43 -1.84
C LEU A 20 -22.66 1.67 -1.09
N SER A 21 -22.55 1.16 0.11
CA SER A 21 -21.33 1.35 0.88
C SER A 21 -20.13 0.65 0.25
N ALA A 22 -18.98 1.28 0.43
CA ALA A 22 -17.71 0.86 -0.12
C ALA A 22 -17.28 -0.55 0.31
N GLN A 23 -16.21 -1.04 -0.30
CA GLN A 23 -15.61 -2.33 0.01
C GLN A 23 -15.39 -2.52 1.50
N THR A 24 -15.67 -3.73 2.00
CA THR A 24 -15.45 -4.06 3.41
C THR A 24 -13.95 -4.24 3.67
N PRO A 25 -13.47 -3.99 4.90
CA PRO A 25 -12.08 -4.28 5.25
C PRO A 25 -11.66 -5.73 5.01
N ALA A 26 -12.61 -6.68 5.10
CA ALA A 26 -12.34 -8.08 4.84
C ALA A 26 -12.01 -8.33 3.35
N GLU A 27 -12.71 -7.67 2.44
CA GLU A 27 -12.44 -7.78 1.00
C GLU A 27 -11.07 -7.19 0.65
N ASP A 28 -10.71 -6.06 1.25
CA ASP A 28 -9.40 -5.46 1.05
C ASP A 28 -8.28 -6.34 1.61
N ALA A 29 -8.48 -6.94 2.78
CA ALA A 29 -7.50 -7.84 3.37
C ALA A 29 -7.28 -9.10 2.53
N GLU A 30 -8.32 -9.60 1.87
CA GLU A 30 -8.21 -10.74 0.97
C GLU A 30 -7.48 -10.37 -0.32
N ARG A 31 -7.81 -9.23 -0.90
CA ARG A 31 -7.25 -8.80 -2.17
C ARG A 31 -5.81 -8.31 -2.05
N TYR A 32 -5.55 -7.41 -1.11
CA TYR A 32 -4.25 -6.76 -0.96
C TYR A 32 -3.38 -7.35 0.13
N GLY A 33 -3.92 -8.27 0.92
CA GLY A 33 -3.31 -8.75 2.14
C GLY A 33 -3.63 -7.83 3.34
N PRO A 34 -3.19 -8.18 4.54
CA PRO A 34 -3.38 -7.32 5.70
C PRO A 34 -2.59 -6.02 5.56
N TYR A 35 -3.13 -4.93 6.10
CA TYR A 35 -2.45 -3.65 6.09
C TYR A 35 -1.12 -3.75 6.86
N PRO A 36 0.01 -3.35 6.24
CA PRO A 36 1.32 -3.50 6.87
C PRO A 36 1.61 -2.35 7.84
N ALA A 37 1.05 -2.43 9.06
CA ALA A 37 1.27 -1.41 10.08
C ALA A 37 2.77 -1.25 10.42
N ASN A 38 3.54 -2.33 10.30
CA ASN A 38 4.98 -2.35 10.55
C ASN A 38 5.81 -2.23 9.26
N TYR A 39 5.30 -1.52 8.27
CA TYR A 39 5.95 -1.41 6.95
C TYR A 39 7.38 -0.87 7.02
N LYS A 40 7.67 0.01 7.96
CA LYS A 40 9.02 0.58 8.12
C LYS A 40 10.04 -0.49 8.48
N GLU A 41 9.67 -1.39 9.38
CA GLU A 41 10.53 -2.52 9.76
C GLU A 41 10.71 -3.50 8.61
N ILE A 42 9.63 -3.83 7.93
CA ILE A 42 9.63 -4.76 6.79
C ILE A 42 10.55 -4.23 5.70
N ILE A 43 10.40 -2.97 5.33
CA ILE A 43 11.20 -2.36 4.27
C ILE A 43 12.66 -2.20 4.71
N SER A 44 12.91 -1.77 5.95
CA SER A 44 14.28 -1.63 6.45
C SER A 44 15.04 -2.95 6.44
N LYS A 45 14.39 -4.03 6.84
CA LYS A 45 14.98 -5.36 6.80
C LYS A 45 15.26 -5.81 5.36
N TRP A 46 14.32 -5.56 4.46
CA TRP A 46 14.50 -5.90 3.05
C TRP A 46 15.63 -5.08 2.42
N LEU A 47 15.74 -3.79 2.76
CA LEU A 47 16.82 -2.92 2.27
C LEU A 47 18.21 -3.41 2.67
N SER A 48 18.33 -4.14 3.75
CA SER A 48 19.62 -4.73 4.15
C SER A 48 20.16 -5.70 3.10
N THR A 49 19.29 -6.24 2.24
CA THR A 49 19.65 -7.13 1.13
C THR A 49 19.84 -6.40 -0.19
N GLN A 50 19.40 -5.14 -0.29
CA GLN A 50 19.38 -4.38 -1.54
C GLN A 50 20.45 -3.29 -1.63
N LEU A 51 20.85 -2.73 -0.50
CA LEU A 51 21.81 -1.62 -0.45
C LEU A 51 23.22 -2.13 -0.31
N ILE A 52 24.16 -1.35 -0.86
CA ILE A 52 25.60 -1.64 -0.75
C ILE A 52 26.09 -1.45 0.70
N ASP A 53 25.61 -0.38 1.35
CA ASP A 53 25.92 -0.08 2.74
C ASP A 53 24.60 0.21 3.49
N PRO A 54 23.87 -0.83 3.92
CA PRO A 54 22.57 -0.65 4.55
C PRO A 54 22.62 0.17 5.84
N ASP A 55 23.68 0.05 6.61
CA ASP A 55 23.81 0.75 7.88
C ASP A 55 23.93 2.27 7.71
N SER A 56 24.35 2.72 6.53
CA SER A 56 24.45 4.15 6.21
C SER A 56 23.11 4.76 5.78
N ALA A 57 22.08 3.96 5.57
CA ALA A 57 20.83 4.43 4.96
C ALA A 57 20.11 5.46 5.84
N ARG A 58 19.80 6.59 5.21
CA ARG A 58 18.93 7.63 5.76
C ARG A 58 17.62 7.56 5.00
N ILE A 59 16.57 7.10 5.67
CA ILE A 59 15.28 6.85 5.03
C ILE A 59 14.31 7.95 5.41
N GLU A 60 13.65 8.53 4.40
CA GLU A 60 12.56 9.47 4.58
C GLU A 60 11.26 8.82 4.11
N TRP A 61 10.34 8.60 5.02
CA TRP A 61 9.05 8.02 4.73
C TRP A 61 8.11 9.14 4.27
N THR A 62 7.77 9.14 3.00
CA THR A 62 7.01 10.25 2.40
C THR A 62 5.51 10.03 2.44
N GLU A 63 5.05 8.79 2.43
CA GLU A 63 3.64 8.45 2.41
C GLU A 63 3.37 7.17 3.19
N GLU A 64 2.13 7.03 3.64
CA GLU A 64 1.67 5.78 4.23
C GLU A 64 1.36 4.75 3.15
N PRO A 65 1.33 3.44 3.52
CA PRO A 65 1.00 2.39 2.56
C PRO A 65 -0.37 2.60 1.92
N LYS A 66 -0.43 2.41 0.60
CA LYS A 66 -1.68 2.48 -0.16
C LYS A 66 -1.90 1.19 -0.92
N ALA A 67 -3.13 0.70 -0.89
CA ALA A 67 -3.51 -0.47 -1.67
C ALA A 67 -3.28 -0.21 -3.15
N ALA A 68 -2.65 -1.15 -3.84
CA ALA A 68 -2.30 -1.01 -5.24
C ALA A 68 -2.33 -2.35 -5.98
N ASP A 69 -2.58 -2.26 -7.27
CA ASP A 69 -2.45 -3.36 -8.21
C ASP A 69 -1.44 -2.95 -9.28
N LEU A 70 -0.27 -3.56 -9.27
CA LEU A 70 0.81 -3.26 -10.20
C LEU A 70 0.91 -4.30 -11.33
N GLY A 71 -0.13 -5.09 -11.52
CA GLY A 71 -0.19 -6.09 -12.57
C GLY A 71 -0.35 -5.45 -13.95
N LYS A 72 -0.06 -6.25 -14.99
CA LYS A 72 -0.17 -5.88 -16.40
C LYS A 72 -0.85 -6.99 -17.19
N ASP A 73 -1.50 -6.62 -18.29
CA ASP A 73 -2.04 -7.57 -19.28
C ASP A 73 -3.00 -8.60 -18.69
N GLY A 74 -3.93 -8.13 -17.85
CA GLY A 74 -4.94 -8.97 -17.23
C GLY A 74 -4.46 -9.75 -16.01
N GLN A 75 -3.18 -9.67 -15.67
CA GLN A 75 -2.65 -10.25 -14.45
C GLN A 75 -2.62 -9.22 -13.33
N HIS A 76 -2.91 -9.66 -12.13
CA HIS A 76 -2.93 -8.80 -10.95
C HIS A 76 -1.70 -9.00 -10.09
N LEU A 77 -1.19 -7.90 -9.54
CA LEU A 77 -0.13 -7.90 -8.55
C LEU A 77 -0.59 -6.98 -7.42
N TYR A 78 -1.39 -7.53 -6.53
CA TYR A 78 -1.97 -6.79 -5.42
C TYR A 78 -1.03 -6.69 -4.24
N GLY A 79 -1.08 -5.58 -3.54
CA GLY A 79 -0.34 -5.35 -2.31
C GLY A 79 -0.52 -3.93 -1.84
N TYR A 80 0.32 -3.53 -0.88
CA TYR A 80 0.40 -2.15 -0.40
C TYR A 80 1.68 -1.51 -0.89
N LEU A 81 1.53 -0.41 -1.62
CA LEU A 81 2.65 0.33 -2.18
C LEU A 81 3.07 1.43 -1.23
N ILE A 82 4.37 1.49 -0.95
CA ILE A 82 4.97 2.49 -0.08
C ILE A 82 6.02 3.25 -0.87
N HIS A 83 5.93 4.58 -0.83
CA HIS A 83 6.94 5.47 -1.41
C HIS A 83 7.82 6.02 -0.30
N PHE A 84 9.11 6.07 -0.57
CA PHE A 84 10.09 6.59 0.38
C PHE A 84 11.32 7.11 -0.36
N LYS A 85 12.15 7.85 0.34
CA LYS A 85 13.43 8.33 -0.19
C LYS A 85 14.57 7.73 0.62
N ILE A 86 15.64 7.40 -0.06
CA ILE A 86 16.85 6.87 0.57
C ILE A 86 18.06 7.68 0.14
N ASP A 87 18.89 8.00 1.12
CA ASP A 87 20.25 8.46 0.92
C ASP A 87 21.18 7.49 1.64
N ALA A 88 21.98 6.77 0.87
CA ALA A 88 22.91 5.76 1.40
C ALA A 88 24.26 5.89 0.72
N ARG A 89 25.30 5.42 1.42
CA ARG A 89 26.65 5.42 0.83
C ARG A 89 26.77 4.37 -0.27
N ASN A 90 27.45 4.75 -1.34
CA ASN A 90 27.77 3.85 -2.45
C ASN A 90 29.06 3.09 -2.16
N ARG A 91 29.55 2.32 -3.16
CA ARG A 91 30.80 1.57 -3.05
C ARG A 91 32.03 2.44 -2.82
N PHE A 92 31.93 3.73 -3.08
CA PHE A 92 33.02 4.71 -2.83
C PHE A 92 32.89 5.41 -1.49
N ASN A 93 32.01 4.91 -0.63
CA ASN A 93 31.75 5.44 0.71
C ASN A 93 31.22 6.88 0.72
N ALA A 94 30.51 7.26 -0.33
CA ALA A 94 29.94 8.61 -0.49
C ALA A 94 28.42 8.56 -0.57
N TYR A 95 27.75 9.51 0.09
CA TYR A 95 26.34 9.74 -0.08
C TYR A 95 26.08 10.42 -1.42
N THR A 96 25.11 9.89 -2.17
CA THR A 96 24.79 10.37 -3.51
C THR A 96 23.54 11.27 -3.57
N GLY A 97 22.92 11.51 -2.42
CA GLY A 97 21.69 12.28 -2.33
C GLY A 97 20.45 11.39 -2.22
N LYS A 98 19.34 12.00 -1.82
CA LYS A 98 18.08 11.28 -1.65
C LYS A 98 17.49 10.88 -2.99
N GLN A 99 17.21 9.59 -3.14
CA GLN A 99 16.58 9.02 -4.33
C GLN A 99 15.23 8.42 -3.95
N THR A 100 14.25 8.59 -4.83
CA THR A 100 12.90 8.05 -4.63
C THR A 100 12.86 6.57 -4.97
N HIS A 101 12.28 5.80 -4.08
CA HIS A 101 12.07 4.37 -4.22
C HIS A 101 10.65 4.01 -3.85
N SER A 102 10.24 2.83 -4.24
CA SER A 102 8.95 2.28 -3.84
C SER A 102 9.08 0.79 -3.58
N ALA A 103 8.24 0.28 -2.72
CA ALA A 103 8.17 -1.14 -2.42
C ALA A 103 6.72 -1.58 -2.31
N LEU A 104 6.42 -2.75 -2.83
CA LEU A 104 5.11 -3.38 -2.71
C LEU A 104 5.19 -4.48 -1.68
N ILE A 105 4.37 -4.36 -0.63
CA ILE A 105 4.29 -5.34 0.45
C ILE A 105 3.00 -6.13 0.33
N ARG A 106 3.12 -7.45 0.48
CA ARG A 106 1.98 -8.34 0.61
C ARG A 106 2.27 -9.39 1.66
N LYS A 107 1.36 -9.54 2.63
CA LYS A 107 1.46 -10.53 3.70
C LYS A 107 2.81 -10.47 4.45
N GLY A 108 3.22 -9.26 4.78
CA GLY A 108 4.42 -9.02 5.58
C GLY A 108 5.74 -9.13 4.84
N GLU A 109 5.71 -9.25 3.51
CA GLU A 109 6.91 -9.39 2.69
C GLU A 109 6.94 -8.35 1.57
N VAL A 110 8.15 -7.86 1.24
CA VAL A 110 8.36 -7.05 0.04
C VAL A 110 8.40 -7.98 -1.16
N ILE A 111 7.40 -7.89 -2.02
CA ILE A 111 7.30 -8.73 -3.21
C ILE A 111 7.85 -8.07 -4.46
N LYS A 112 7.99 -6.74 -4.44
CA LYS A 112 8.59 -6.00 -5.56
C LYS A 112 9.15 -4.66 -5.08
N GLY A 113 10.34 -4.30 -5.57
CA GLY A 113 10.95 -3.01 -5.31
C GLY A 113 11.14 -2.24 -6.61
N PHE A 114 11.13 -0.92 -6.53
CA PHE A 114 11.28 -0.02 -7.66
C PHE A 114 12.35 1.03 -7.35
N GLY A 115 13.11 1.41 -8.38
CA GLY A 115 14.15 2.41 -8.24
C GLY A 115 15.48 1.85 -7.72
N PHE A 116 15.69 0.54 -7.73
CA PHE A 116 16.90 -0.13 -7.26
C PHE A 116 17.72 -0.69 -8.44
N GLY A 117 17.81 0.04 -9.51
CA GLY A 117 18.66 -0.33 -10.63
C GLY A 117 20.10 0.17 -10.40
N TYR A 118 21.01 -0.72 -10.20
CA TYR A 118 22.44 -0.42 -10.08
C TYR A 118 23.23 -1.03 -11.22
#